data_94d136e235489b9b072b2eb67180e329
#
_entry.id   94d136e235489b9b072b2eb67180e329
#
_cell.length_a   1.000
_cell.length_b   1.000
_cell.length_c   1.000
_cell.angle_alpha   90.00
_cell.angle_beta   90.00
_cell.angle_gamma   90.00
#
_symmetry.space_group_name_H-M   'P 1'
#
loop_
_entity.id
_entity.type
_entity.pdbx_description
1 polymer ?
#
loop_
_entity_poly.entity_id
_entity_poly.type
_entity_poly.pdbx_seq_one_letter_code
_entity_poly.pdbx_strand_id
1 'polypeptide(L)'
;MIKEIVDTYPHMTDIHMTEGEKVVIRVNGILQRIDEETSPDFFGELLDKYREKEKYEINHTLDVSGAVGKKRLRLHFYEEAGRRALAIRVLPDISELPHDPDSAWLEELGRLPSGLVLISGTAGSGKSTTLARIISSINQNRACHIITMEDPVEYIFPQSKALIHQKTVGKDVESFDEAVRDAMREDPDVLMIGEMRDAATMKAALMAAETGHLVFATVHNRKVSEAVGRIVHSFPTGEESEMRQVLASVLRVIIAQTLWRHDEKTVLLREILTNSPAVANLIRTGKEEQLSSYMETGNKYMRTFKQAVYRVQDVTTEEQNDMLHHIGQ
;
A
#
# COMPACT_ATOMS: atom_id res chain seq x y z
N MET A 1 16.63 9.12 -23.27
CA MET A 1 15.26 9.64 -23.14
C MET A 1 14.64 9.36 -21.76
N ILE A 2 14.17 8.14 -21.36
CA ILE A 2 13.50 7.93 -20.04
C ILE A 2 14.34 8.46 -18.87
N LYS A 3 15.66 8.20 -18.86
CA LYS A 3 16.56 8.69 -17.80
C LYS A 3 16.58 10.21 -17.73
N GLU A 4 16.72 10.87 -18.84
CA GLU A 4 16.75 12.33 -18.93
C GLU A 4 15.44 12.95 -18.44
N ILE A 5 14.30 12.35 -18.82
CA ILE A 5 12.99 12.81 -18.34
C ILE A 5 12.88 12.64 -16.82
N VAL A 6 13.28 11.46 -16.26
CA VAL A 6 13.24 11.20 -14.82
C VAL A 6 14.16 12.14 -14.04
N ASP A 7 15.33 12.45 -14.57
CA ASP A 7 16.30 13.36 -13.94
C ASP A 7 15.86 14.84 -14.02
N THR A 8 15.13 15.21 -15.10
CA THR A 8 14.68 16.60 -15.31
C THR A 8 13.43 16.94 -14.48
N TYR A 9 12.55 15.96 -14.21
CA TYR A 9 11.28 16.18 -13.52
C TYR A 9 11.20 15.38 -12.20
N PRO A 10 11.78 15.88 -11.09
CA PRO A 10 11.98 15.10 -9.86
C PRO A 10 10.67 14.67 -9.14
N HIS A 11 9.56 15.41 -9.33
CA HIS A 11 8.25 15.10 -8.70
C HIS A 11 7.29 14.40 -9.65
N MET A 12 7.81 13.86 -10.73
CA MET A 12 7.03 13.11 -11.71
C MET A 12 6.66 11.74 -11.17
N THR A 13 5.39 11.36 -11.38
CA THR A 13 4.86 10.06 -10.97
C THR A 13 4.62 9.12 -12.13
N ASP A 14 4.25 9.63 -13.30
CA ASP A 14 3.93 8.78 -14.45
C ASP A 14 4.44 9.43 -15.75
N ILE A 15 4.82 8.59 -16.72
CA ILE A 15 5.18 8.95 -18.10
C ILE A 15 4.30 8.15 -19.03
N HIS A 16 3.67 8.81 -19.98
CA HIS A 16 2.86 8.19 -21.04
C HIS A 16 3.50 8.47 -22.40
N MET A 17 3.73 7.42 -23.14
CA MET A 17 4.37 7.45 -24.45
C MET A 17 3.50 6.72 -25.45
N THR A 18 3.27 7.30 -26.61
CA THR A 18 2.62 6.67 -27.76
C THR A 18 3.49 6.90 -28.98
N GLU A 19 3.66 5.87 -29.79
CA GLU A 19 4.48 5.89 -31.00
C GLU A 19 4.09 7.04 -31.93
N GLY A 20 5.08 7.91 -32.27
CA GLY A 20 4.87 9.09 -33.09
C GLY A 20 4.19 10.27 -32.39
N GLU A 21 4.08 10.25 -31.05
CA GLU A 21 3.49 11.35 -30.28
C GLU A 21 4.49 11.94 -29.27
N LYS A 22 4.19 13.17 -28.85
CA LYS A 22 4.92 13.83 -27.78
C LYS A 22 4.63 13.13 -26.45
N VAL A 23 5.67 12.98 -25.65
CA VAL A 23 5.60 12.39 -24.33
C VAL A 23 4.73 13.22 -23.41
N VAL A 24 3.87 12.57 -22.63
CA VAL A 24 3.05 13.18 -21.59
C VAL A 24 3.55 12.69 -20.23
N ILE A 25 3.77 13.61 -19.30
CA ILE A 25 4.19 13.29 -17.94
C ILE A 25 3.15 13.78 -16.93
N ARG A 26 3.11 13.15 -15.76
CA ARG A 26 2.31 13.60 -14.63
C ARG A 26 3.23 14.12 -13.54
N VAL A 27 3.14 15.40 -13.26
CA VAL A 27 3.92 16.07 -12.20
C VAL A 27 2.93 16.69 -11.21
N ASN A 28 3.08 16.41 -9.91
CA ASN A 28 2.18 16.87 -8.86
C ASN A 28 0.69 16.62 -9.17
N GLY A 29 0.38 15.48 -9.82
CA GLY A 29 -0.98 15.11 -10.23
C GLY A 29 -1.47 15.72 -11.54
N ILE A 30 -0.76 16.70 -12.12
CA ILE A 30 -1.16 17.40 -13.36
C ILE A 30 -0.46 16.76 -14.56
N LEU A 31 -1.24 16.49 -15.62
CA LEU A 31 -0.70 16.01 -16.89
C LEU A 31 -0.17 17.19 -17.72
N GLN A 32 1.04 17.04 -18.24
CA GLN A 32 1.65 18.02 -19.14
C GLN A 32 2.42 17.33 -20.29
N ARG A 33 2.38 17.93 -21.49
CA ARG A 33 3.18 17.48 -22.62
C ARG A 33 4.54 18.11 -22.56
N ILE A 34 5.57 17.31 -22.87
CA ILE A 34 6.96 17.78 -22.99
C ILE A 34 7.40 17.72 -24.46
N ASP A 35 8.48 18.40 -24.79
CA ASP A 35 8.97 18.50 -26.18
C ASP A 35 9.89 17.32 -26.58
N GLU A 36 9.51 16.13 -26.15
CA GLU A 36 10.16 14.87 -26.48
C GLU A 36 9.16 14.02 -27.28
N GLU A 37 9.62 13.41 -28.37
CA GLU A 37 8.78 12.58 -29.25
C GLU A 37 9.26 11.12 -29.20
N THR A 38 8.32 10.20 -29.24
CA THR A 38 8.60 8.77 -29.14
C THR A 38 8.69 8.14 -30.52
N SER A 39 9.89 7.76 -30.95
CA SER A 39 10.09 7.09 -32.24
C SER A 39 9.65 5.62 -32.22
N PRO A 40 9.30 5.04 -33.39
CA PRO A 40 9.02 3.62 -33.50
C PRO A 40 10.18 2.70 -33.02
N ASP A 41 11.42 3.08 -33.32
CA ASP A 41 12.60 2.31 -32.97
C ASP A 41 12.79 2.22 -31.46
N PHE A 42 12.42 3.28 -30.71
CA PHE A 42 12.52 3.34 -29.26
C PHE A 42 11.75 2.19 -28.57
N PHE A 43 10.55 1.87 -29.03
CA PHE A 43 9.76 0.76 -28.45
C PHE A 43 10.42 -0.61 -28.74
N GLY A 44 10.96 -0.78 -29.94
CA GLY A 44 11.70 -2.00 -30.30
C GLY A 44 12.92 -2.20 -29.39
N GLU A 45 13.77 -1.20 -29.27
CA GLU A 45 14.95 -1.23 -28.40
C GLU A 45 14.60 -1.49 -26.93
N LEU A 46 13.51 -0.88 -26.45
CA LEU A 46 13.07 -1.03 -25.06
C LEU A 46 12.53 -2.45 -24.78
N LEU A 47 11.74 -3.02 -25.71
CA LEU A 47 11.24 -4.40 -25.60
C LEU A 47 12.39 -5.42 -25.67
N ASP A 48 13.36 -5.22 -26.57
CA ASP A 48 14.54 -6.08 -26.68
C ASP A 48 15.39 -6.04 -25.39
N LYS A 49 15.49 -4.88 -24.75
CA LYS A 49 16.19 -4.70 -23.47
C LYS A 49 15.60 -5.58 -22.36
N TYR A 50 14.30 -5.75 -22.33
CA TYR A 50 13.63 -6.59 -21.32
C TYR A 50 13.53 -8.06 -21.71
N ARG A 51 14.00 -8.45 -22.92
CA ARG A 51 13.99 -9.84 -23.43
C ARG A 51 12.60 -10.50 -23.39
N GLU A 52 11.55 -9.72 -23.53
CA GLU A 52 10.15 -10.18 -23.42
C GLU A 52 9.33 -9.82 -24.68
N LYS A 53 10.02 -9.56 -25.79
CA LYS A 53 9.40 -9.15 -27.04
C LYS A 53 8.39 -10.19 -27.55
N GLU A 54 8.75 -11.48 -27.54
CA GLU A 54 7.85 -12.57 -27.98
C GLU A 54 6.56 -12.60 -27.16
N LYS A 55 6.65 -12.39 -25.84
CA LYS A 55 5.48 -12.36 -24.96
C LYS A 55 4.59 -11.16 -25.26
N TYR A 56 5.17 -10.01 -25.58
CA TYR A 56 4.42 -8.82 -26.00
C TYR A 56 3.75 -9.04 -27.34
N GLU A 57 4.43 -9.61 -28.33
CA GLU A 57 3.90 -9.90 -29.65
C GLU A 57 2.69 -10.87 -29.61
N ILE A 58 2.66 -11.79 -28.63
CA ILE A 58 1.54 -12.72 -28.46
C ILE A 58 0.33 -12.03 -27.75
N ASN A 59 0.58 -11.25 -26.71
CA ASN A 59 -0.46 -10.75 -25.83
C ASN A 59 -0.86 -9.31 -26.08
N HIS A 60 -0.10 -8.55 -26.90
CA HIS A 60 -0.23 -7.11 -27.14
C HIS A 60 -0.16 -6.25 -25.88
N THR A 61 0.22 -6.86 -24.74
CA THR A 61 0.47 -6.20 -23.46
C THR A 61 1.62 -6.86 -22.73
N LEU A 62 2.38 -6.06 -21.96
CA LEU A 62 3.49 -6.57 -21.17
C LEU A 62 3.72 -5.68 -19.95
N ASP A 63 3.74 -6.27 -18.78
CA ASP A 63 4.16 -5.60 -17.53
C ASP A 63 5.58 -6.01 -17.16
N VAL A 64 6.48 -5.02 -17.02
CA VAL A 64 7.85 -5.26 -16.58
C VAL A 64 8.29 -4.23 -15.54
N SER A 65 9.23 -4.64 -14.70
CA SER A 65 9.90 -3.75 -13.76
C SER A 65 11.26 -3.36 -14.30
N GLY A 66 11.61 -2.08 -14.17
CA GLY A 66 12.89 -1.53 -14.60
C GLY A 66 13.48 -0.60 -13.56
N ALA A 67 14.67 -0.07 -13.85
CA ALA A 67 15.31 0.94 -13.04
C ALA A 67 16.04 1.96 -13.91
N VAL A 68 16.05 3.21 -13.46
CA VAL A 68 16.82 4.31 -14.05
C VAL A 68 17.52 5.05 -12.92
N GLY A 69 18.86 4.95 -12.87
CA GLY A 69 19.62 5.43 -11.73
C GLY A 69 19.19 4.72 -10.45
N LYS A 70 18.75 5.48 -9.45
CA LYS A 70 18.19 4.92 -8.19
C LYS A 70 16.66 4.75 -8.22
N LYS A 71 16.00 5.33 -9.22
CA LYS A 71 14.53 5.26 -9.34
C LYS A 71 14.11 3.92 -9.96
N ARG A 72 13.14 3.29 -9.39
CA ARG A 72 12.48 2.12 -9.96
C ARG A 72 11.32 2.54 -10.83
N LEU A 73 11.06 1.73 -11.86
CA LEU A 73 10.00 1.97 -12.82
C LEU A 73 9.15 0.71 -12.95
N ARG A 74 7.83 0.88 -13.01
CA ARG A 74 6.91 -0.11 -13.54
C ARG A 74 6.53 0.35 -14.95
N LEU A 75 6.72 -0.53 -15.92
CA LEU A 75 6.45 -0.27 -17.34
C LEU A 75 5.31 -1.18 -17.78
N HIS A 76 4.26 -0.59 -18.30
CA HIS A 76 3.13 -1.29 -18.91
C HIS A 76 3.10 -0.96 -20.40
N PHE A 77 3.49 -1.92 -21.23
CA PHE A 77 3.36 -1.82 -22.68
C PHE A 77 1.97 -2.28 -23.11
N TYR A 78 1.38 -1.58 -24.07
CA TYR A 78 0.07 -1.91 -24.63
C TYR A 78 -0.04 -1.36 -26.06
N GLU A 79 -1.11 -1.72 -26.75
CA GLU A 79 -1.43 -1.19 -28.07
C GLU A 79 -2.66 -0.27 -28.00
N GLU A 80 -2.61 0.81 -28.74
CA GLU A 80 -3.71 1.76 -28.92
C GLU A 80 -3.84 2.13 -30.41
N ALA A 81 -4.98 1.79 -31.02
CA ALA A 81 -5.26 2.05 -32.43
C ALA A 81 -4.16 1.56 -33.39
N GLY A 82 -3.57 0.40 -33.10
CA GLY A 82 -2.50 -0.20 -33.91
C GLY A 82 -1.13 0.44 -33.72
N ARG A 83 -0.96 1.28 -32.73
CA ARG A 83 0.33 1.88 -32.32
C ARG A 83 0.77 1.37 -30.97
N ARG A 84 2.05 1.22 -30.77
CA ARG A 84 2.63 0.84 -29.49
C ARG A 84 2.54 2.00 -28.50
N ALA A 85 2.14 1.70 -27.30
CA ALA A 85 2.04 2.66 -26.21
C ALA A 85 2.70 2.10 -24.93
N LEU A 86 3.11 2.99 -24.05
CA LEU A 86 3.82 2.67 -22.80
C LEU A 86 3.40 3.63 -21.70
N ALA A 87 2.89 3.08 -20.62
CA ALA A 87 2.71 3.78 -19.37
C ALA A 87 3.84 3.38 -18.40
N ILE A 88 4.59 4.37 -17.92
CA ILE A 88 5.65 4.15 -16.94
C ILE A 88 5.25 4.83 -15.64
N ARG A 89 5.21 4.08 -14.55
CA ARG A 89 5.14 4.63 -13.21
C ARG A 89 6.52 4.71 -12.60
N VAL A 90 6.89 5.90 -12.15
CA VAL A 90 8.13 6.13 -11.39
C VAL A 90 7.83 5.83 -9.93
N LEU A 91 8.49 4.81 -9.40
CA LEU A 91 8.29 4.39 -8.00
C LEU A 91 9.15 5.25 -7.08
N PRO A 92 8.61 5.71 -5.94
CA PRO A 92 9.34 6.53 -4.99
C PRO A 92 10.48 5.74 -4.34
N ASP A 93 11.56 6.43 -4.00
CA ASP A 93 12.65 5.86 -3.21
C ASP A 93 12.27 5.85 -1.73
N ILE A 94 12.72 4.82 -0.99
CA ILE A 94 12.45 4.69 0.45
C ILE A 94 13.06 5.86 1.26
N SER A 95 14.12 6.48 0.78
CA SER A 95 14.75 7.64 1.40
C SER A 95 13.98 8.95 1.18
N GLU A 96 13.02 8.95 0.24
CA GLU A 96 12.21 10.12 -0.12
C GLU A 96 10.79 10.06 0.47
N LEU A 97 10.56 9.20 1.45
CA LEU A 97 9.25 9.10 2.10
C LEU A 97 8.82 10.46 2.67
N PRO A 98 7.60 10.94 2.36
CA PRO A 98 7.11 12.22 2.84
C PRO A 98 7.05 12.25 4.37
N HIS A 99 7.10 13.45 4.95
CA HIS A 99 6.91 13.60 6.39
C HIS A 99 5.58 12.98 6.83
N ASP A 100 5.61 12.28 7.97
CA ASP A 100 4.43 11.64 8.54
C ASP A 100 4.30 12.04 10.02
N PRO A 101 3.21 12.72 10.39
CA PRO A 101 3.02 13.19 11.77
C PRO A 101 2.92 12.05 12.80
N ASP A 102 2.57 10.84 12.36
CA ASP A 102 2.47 9.67 13.22
C ASP A 102 3.74 8.79 13.20
N SER A 103 4.83 9.23 12.56
CA SER A 103 6.03 8.40 12.31
C SER A 103 6.56 7.70 13.58
N ALA A 104 6.68 8.42 14.68
CA ALA A 104 7.16 7.87 15.94
C ALA A 104 6.26 6.73 16.48
N TRP A 105 4.94 6.89 16.34
CA TRP A 105 3.99 5.84 16.74
C TRP A 105 3.98 4.66 15.75
N LEU A 106 4.13 4.90 14.46
CA LEU A 106 4.25 3.83 13.47
C LEU A 106 5.49 2.96 13.73
N GLU A 107 6.59 3.56 14.20
CA GLU A 107 7.79 2.82 14.62
C GLU A 107 7.52 1.90 15.83
N GLU A 108 6.66 2.33 16.77
CA GLU A 108 6.25 1.48 17.89
C GLU A 108 5.53 0.22 17.42
N LEU A 109 4.75 0.30 16.33
CA LEU A 109 4.08 -0.87 15.73
C LEU A 109 5.09 -1.92 15.25
N GLY A 110 6.24 -1.50 14.74
CA GLY A 110 7.32 -2.40 14.32
C GLY A 110 8.00 -3.15 15.47
N ARG A 111 7.75 -2.75 16.72
CA ARG A 111 8.29 -3.39 17.94
C ARG A 111 7.32 -4.41 18.55
N LEU A 112 6.11 -4.52 18.02
CA LEU A 112 5.15 -5.52 18.48
C LEU A 112 5.74 -6.93 18.32
N PRO A 113 5.52 -7.83 19.30
CA PRO A 113 6.04 -9.20 19.21
C PRO A 113 5.31 -10.04 18.16
N SER A 114 4.00 -9.86 18.03
CA SER A 114 3.13 -10.63 17.12
C SER A 114 1.77 -9.98 16.99
N GLY A 115 0.98 -10.48 16.04
CA GLY A 115 -0.41 -10.08 15.81
C GLY A 115 -0.58 -9.35 14.48
N LEU A 116 -1.80 -8.87 14.22
CA LEU A 116 -2.20 -8.27 12.96
C LEU A 116 -2.31 -6.75 13.08
N VAL A 117 -1.63 -6.04 12.19
CA VAL A 117 -1.77 -4.60 11.97
C VAL A 117 -2.34 -4.39 10.57
N LEU A 118 -3.54 -3.80 10.50
CA LEU A 118 -4.25 -3.53 9.24
C LEU A 118 -4.12 -2.08 8.82
N ILE A 119 -3.80 -1.85 7.55
CA ILE A 119 -3.85 -0.54 6.93
C ILE A 119 -4.94 -0.53 5.87
N SER A 120 -5.94 0.31 6.07
CA SER A 120 -7.13 0.40 5.24
C SER A 120 -7.18 1.75 4.50
N GLY A 121 -7.83 1.79 3.35
CA GLY A 121 -8.03 3.00 2.56
C GLY A 121 -8.16 2.72 1.08
N THR A 122 -8.74 3.66 0.34
CA THR A 122 -8.90 3.54 -1.10
C THR A 122 -7.55 3.51 -1.85
N ALA A 123 -7.57 3.24 -3.15
CA ALA A 123 -6.40 3.37 -3.99
C ALA A 123 -5.84 4.81 -3.91
N GLY A 124 -4.52 4.96 -3.82
CA GLY A 124 -3.88 6.27 -3.71
C GLY A 124 -4.00 6.95 -2.34
N SER A 125 -4.48 6.27 -1.29
CA SER A 125 -4.53 6.81 0.08
C SER A 125 -3.20 6.76 0.84
N GLY A 126 -2.13 6.23 0.23
CA GLY A 126 -0.79 6.17 0.82
C GLY A 126 -0.50 4.92 1.67
N LYS A 127 -1.28 3.83 1.53
CA LYS A 127 -1.08 2.58 2.29
C LYS A 127 0.32 2.00 2.13
N SER A 128 0.79 1.86 0.88
CA SER A 128 2.13 1.34 0.59
C SER A 128 3.23 2.21 1.20
N THR A 129 3.06 3.53 1.22
CA THR A 129 3.99 4.48 1.85
C THR A 129 4.03 4.29 3.37
N THR A 130 2.89 4.09 4.01
CA THR A 130 2.80 3.82 5.46
C THR A 130 3.45 2.48 5.80
N LEU A 131 3.16 1.42 5.02
CA LEU A 131 3.83 0.12 5.16
C LEU A 131 5.33 0.24 4.97
N ALA A 132 5.77 0.92 3.90
CA ALA A 132 7.18 1.10 3.61
C ALA A 132 7.92 1.80 4.77
N ARG A 133 7.30 2.80 5.41
CA ARG A 133 7.84 3.46 6.60
C ARG A 133 8.01 2.49 7.77
N ILE A 134 6.99 1.69 8.06
CA ILE A 134 7.03 0.71 9.15
C ILE A 134 8.11 -0.35 8.89
N ILE A 135 8.11 -0.94 7.70
CA ILE A 135 9.08 -1.97 7.30
C ILE A 135 10.51 -1.41 7.29
N SER A 136 10.70 -0.18 6.80
CA SER A 136 12.00 0.48 6.84
C SER A 136 12.51 0.69 8.28
N SER A 137 11.61 1.08 9.18
CA SER A 137 11.96 1.22 10.60
C SER A 137 12.33 -0.12 11.23
N ILE A 138 11.58 -1.20 10.96
CA ILE A 138 11.93 -2.55 11.43
C ILE A 138 13.30 -2.95 10.90
N ASN A 139 13.53 -2.78 9.60
CA ASN A 139 14.77 -3.12 8.91
C ASN A 139 16.00 -2.44 9.55
N GLN A 140 15.85 -1.18 9.95
CA GLN A 140 16.95 -0.42 10.56
C GLN A 140 17.20 -0.77 12.03
N ASN A 141 16.18 -1.25 12.73
CA ASN A 141 16.21 -1.34 14.20
C ASN A 141 16.19 -2.77 14.75
N ARG A 142 15.70 -3.77 14.01
CA ARG A 142 15.58 -5.16 14.45
C ARG A 142 16.41 -6.12 13.60
N ALA A 143 17.14 -7.03 14.26
CA ALA A 143 17.71 -8.20 13.60
C ALA A 143 16.60 -9.28 13.53
N CYS A 144 15.90 -9.36 12.41
CA CYS A 144 14.76 -10.25 12.20
C CYS A 144 14.63 -10.57 10.69
N HIS A 145 13.83 -11.58 10.37
CA HIS A 145 13.50 -11.93 9.00
C HIS A 145 12.15 -11.34 8.59
N ILE A 146 12.13 -10.50 7.57
CA ILE A 146 10.94 -9.86 7.00
C ILE A 146 10.67 -10.48 5.63
N ILE A 147 9.45 -10.95 5.39
CA ILE A 147 9.02 -11.39 4.07
C ILE A 147 7.87 -10.49 3.62
N THR A 148 8.01 -9.88 2.45
CA THR A 148 6.95 -9.10 1.83
C THR A 148 6.37 -9.83 0.63
N MET A 149 5.06 -9.72 0.45
CA MET A 149 4.30 -10.27 -0.67
C MET A 149 3.49 -9.14 -1.28
N GLU A 150 3.81 -8.75 -2.53
CA GLU A 150 3.32 -7.52 -3.16
C GLU A 150 2.90 -7.77 -4.62
N ASP A 151 2.00 -6.97 -5.15
CA ASP A 151 1.52 -7.06 -6.54
C ASP A 151 1.55 -5.69 -7.25
N PRO A 152 2.68 -5.31 -7.83
CA PRO A 152 4.06 -5.79 -7.60
C PRO A 152 4.76 -5.06 -6.45
N VAL A 153 6.04 -5.41 -6.18
CA VAL A 153 6.91 -4.70 -5.24
C VAL A 153 7.06 -3.23 -5.65
N GLU A 154 6.63 -2.31 -4.75
CA GLU A 154 6.69 -0.87 -4.99
C GLU A 154 7.98 -0.24 -4.44
N TYR A 155 8.34 -0.54 -3.19
CA TYR A 155 9.54 -0.03 -2.54
C TYR A 155 10.59 -1.13 -2.40
N ILE A 156 11.85 -0.79 -2.65
CA ILE A 156 12.97 -1.71 -2.37
C ILE A 156 13.66 -1.30 -1.07
N PHE A 157 13.77 -2.25 -0.18
CA PHE A 157 14.45 -2.04 1.08
C PHE A 157 15.94 -2.39 0.95
N PRO A 158 16.85 -1.44 1.28
CA PRO A 158 18.28 -1.74 1.30
C PRO A 158 18.56 -2.73 2.45
N GLN A 159 19.58 -3.56 2.30
CA GLN A 159 20.03 -4.45 3.36
C GLN A 159 20.50 -3.61 4.58
N SER A 160 20.00 -3.93 5.78
CA SER A 160 20.36 -3.26 7.03
C SER A 160 20.44 -4.31 8.15
N LYS A 161 19.76 -4.13 9.29
CA LYS A 161 19.77 -5.12 10.38
C LYS A 161 18.91 -6.34 10.08
N ALA A 162 17.77 -6.15 9.40
CA ALA A 162 16.90 -7.25 9.04
C ALA A 162 17.36 -7.94 7.74
N LEU A 163 17.07 -9.25 7.64
CA LEU A 163 17.01 -9.95 6.38
C LEU A 163 15.65 -9.68 5.75
N ILE A 164 15.61 -9.18 4.51
CA ILE A 164 14.35 -8.92 3.81
C ILE A 164 14.29 -9.71 2.51
N HIS A 165 13.23 -10.49 2.36
CA HIS A 165 12.84 -11.10 1.10
C HIS A 165 11.54 -10.49 0.58
N GLN A 166 11.58 -9.94 -0.62
CA GLN A 166 10.43 -9.30 -1.28
C GLN A 166 9.96 -10.16 -2.46
N LYS A 167 8.72 -10.62 -2.41
CA LYS A 167 8.12 -11.49 -3.42
C LYS A 167 7.04 -10.75 -4.20
N THR A 168 7.09 -10.85 -5.53
CA THR A 168 6.04 -10.35 -6.42
C THR A 168 5.05 -11.47 -6.73
N VAL A 169 3.78 -11.25 -6.43
CA VAL A 169 2.69 -12.17 -6.79
C VAL A 169 2.55 -12.22 -8.32
N GLY A 170 2.30 -13.41 -8.85
CA GLY A 170 2.24 -13.66 -10.28
C GLY A 170 3.62 -13.82 -10.97
N LYS A 171 4.72 -13.66 -10.20
CA LYS A 171 6.08 -13.83 -10.71
C LYS A 171 6.92 -14.78 -9.84
N ASP A 172 7.04 -14.45 -8.55
CA ASP A 172 7.86 -15.22 -7.60
C ASP A 172 7.00 -16.23 -6.83
N VAL A 173 5.70 -15.97 -6.74
CA VAL A 173 4.66 -16.80 -6.10
C VAL A 173 3.36 -16.67 -6.90
N GLU A 174 2.49 -17.69 -6.87
CA GLU A 174 1.27 -17.71 -7.69
C GLU A 174 0.17 -16.80 -7.12
N SER A 175 -0.03 -16.81 -5.80
CA SER A 175 -1.08 -16.06 -5.12
C SER A 175 -0.63 -15.56 -3.74
N PHE A 176 -1.38 -14.62 -3.16
CA PHE A 176 -1.07 -14.11 -1.82
C PHE A 176 -1.22 -15.19 -0.73
N ASP A 177 -2.25 -16.03 -0.80
CA ASP A 177 -2.51 -17.06 0.20
C ASP A 177 -1.46 -18.18 0.16
N GLU A 178 -0.99 -18.58 -1.02
CA GLU A 178 0.16 -19.50 -1.16
C GLU A 178 1.43 -18.87 -0.65
N ALA A 179 1.69 -17.61 -1.01
CA ALA A 179 2.86 -16.88 -0.55
C ALA A 179 2.95 -16.82 0.98
N VAL A 180 1.82 -16.59 1.67
CA VAL A 180 1.78 -16.60 3.15
C VAL A 180 2.05 -17.99 3.69
N ARG A 181 1.43 -19.06 3.12
CA ARG A 181 1.66 -20.44 3.55
C ARG A 181 3.11 -20.88 3.36
N ASP A 182 3.74 -20.48 2.27
CA ASP A 182 5.15 -20.80 1.99
C ASP A 182 6.08 -20.00 2.92
N ALA A 183 5.80 -18.74 3.12
CA ALA A 183 6.56 -17.88 4.02
C ALA A 183 6.65 -18.48 5.43
N MET A 184 5.58 -19.15 5.93
CA MET A 184 5.57 -19.82 7.24
C MET A 184 6.62 -20.93 7.39
N ARG A 185 7.24 -21.40 6.28
CA ARG A 185 8.32 -22.39 6.27
C ARG A 185 9.70 -21.76 6.08
N GLU A 186 9.74 -20.44 5.96
CA GLU A 186 10.97 -19.69 5.67
C GLU A 186 11.52 -18.96 6.92
N ASP A 187 11.08 -19.34 8.12
CA ASP A 187 11.47 -18.74 9.40
C ASP A 187 11.26 -17.22 9.48
N PRO A 188 10.04 -16.71 9.21
CA PRO A 188 9.76 -15.29 9.25
C PRO A 188 9.46 -14.80 10.67
N ASP A 189 9.93 -13.60 11.01
CA ASP A 189 9.46 -12.86 12.20
C ASP A 189 8.32 -11.90 11.81
N VAL A 190 8.40 -11.32 10.63
CA VAL A 190 7.49 -10.28 10.13
C VAL A 190 7.03 -10.61 8.72
N LEU A 191 5.72 -10.56 8.50
CA LEU A 191 5.09 -10.71 7.19
C LEU A 191 4.44 -9.39 6.78
N MET A 192 4.64 -8.97 5.54
CA MET A 192 3.91 -7.88 4.92
C MET A 192 3.12 -8.40 3.73
N ILE A 193 1.80 -8.30 3.80
CA ILE A 193 0.86 -8.72 2.75
C ILE A 193 0.35 -7.45 2.08
N GLY A 194 0.74 -7.23 0.83
CA GLY A 194 0.40 -6.01 0.07
C GLY A 194 -1.09 -5.71 0.09
N GLU A 195 -1.92 -6.74 -0.12
CA GLU A 195 -3.36 -6.61 0.04
C GLU A 195 -4.06 -7.96 0.30
N MET A 196 -5.18 -7.89 1.02
CA MET A 196 -6.07 -9.04 1.27
C MET A 196 -7.38 -8.84 0.51
N ARG A 197 -7.49 -9.45 -0.69
CA ARG A 197 -8.67 -9.31 -1.56
C ARG A 197 -9.74 -10.36 -1.30
N ASP A 198 -9.35 -11.55 -0.87
CA ASP A 198 -10.19 -12.74 -0.76
C ASP A 198 -10.07 -13.43 0.60
N ALA A 199 -11.01 -14.33 0.86
CA ALA A 199 -11.10 -15.07 2.12
C ALA A 199 -9.87 -15.97 2.37
N ALA A 200 -9.26 -16.54 1.33
CA ALA A 200 -8.12 -17.44 1.48
C ALA A 200 -6.89 -16.67 2.00
N THR A 201 -6.60 -15.52 1.40
CA THR A 201 -5.53 -14.61 1.86
C THR A 201 -5.80 -14.11 3.28
N MET A 202 -7.05 -13.69 3.59
CA MET A 202 -7.42 -13.23 4.93
C MET A 202 -7.24 -14.33 5.98
N LYS A 203 -7.65 -15.55 5.67
CA LYS A 203 -7.49 -16.72 6.55
C LYS A 203 -6.01 -17.01 6.81
N ALA A 204 -5.19 -17.02 5.77
CA ALA A 204 -3.75 -17.24 5.90
C ALA A 204 -3.06 -16.16 6.76
N ALA A 205 -3.42 -14.89 6.57
CA ALA A 205 -2.91 -13.78 7.38
C ALA A 205 -3.31 -13.89 8.86
N LEU A 206 -4.57 -14.23 9.14
CA LEU A 206 -5.05 -14.42 10.51
C LEU A 206 -4.34 -15.59 11.19
N MET A 207 -4.18 -16.73 10.50
CA MET A 207 -3.44 -17.89 11.02
C MET A 207 -1.96 -17.57 11.28
N ALA A 208 -1.30 -16.84 10.40
CA ALA A 208 0.07 -16.41 10.62
C ALA A 208 0.19 -15.53 11.88
N ALA A 209 -0.73 -14.59 12.08
CA ALA A 209 -0.78 -13.76 13.27
C ALA A 209 -1.08 -14.56 14.55
N GLU A 210 -1.93 -15.58 14.47
CA GLU A 210 -2.29 -16.48 15.60
C GLU A 210 -1.11 -17.37 16.01
N THR A 211 -0.31 -17.81 15.04
CA THR A 211 0.90 -18.64 15.29
C THR A 211 2.11 -17.83 15.75
N GLY A 212 1.95 -16.53 16.00
CA GLY A 212 2.96 -15.74 16.69
C GLY A 212 3.76 -14.78 15.80
N HIS A 213 3.42 -14.65 14.53
CA HIS A 213 4.09 -13.73 13.60
C HIS A 213 3.51 -12.32 13.69
N LEU A 214 4.33 -11.31 13.43
CA LEU A 214 3.87 -9.93 13.25
C LEU A 214 3.47 -9.72 11.79
N VAL A 215 2.19 -9.53 11.55
CA VAL A 215 1.61 -9.42 10.21
C VAL A 215 1.14 -8.00 9.95
N PHE A 216 1.64 -7.39 8.90
CA PHE A 216 1.14 -6.14 8.33
C PHE A 216 0.38 -6.46 7.04
N ALA A 217 -0.85 -5.96 6.91
CA ALA A 217 -1.64 -6.22 5.71
C ALA A 217 -2.48 -5.00 5.32
N THR A 218 -2.90 -4.93 4.04
CA THR A 218 -3.83 -3.88 3.61
C THR A 218 -5.18 -4.43 3.17
N VAL A 219 -6.20 -3.57 3.31
CA VAL A 219 -7.54 -3.76 2.78
C VAL A 219 -8.05 -2.46 2.14
N HIS A 220 -9.08 -2.53 1.29
CA HIS A 220 -9.56 -1.39 0.52
C HIS A 220 -10.86 -0.77 1.07
N ASN A 221 -10.93 -0.54 2.38
CA ASN A 221 -12.10 0.04 3.03
C ASN A 221 -11.82 1.47 3.51
N ARG A 222 -12.83 2.32 3.53
CA ARG A 222 -12.68 3.72 3.91
C ARG A 222 -12.57 3.91 5.42
N LYS A 223 -13.31 3.13 6.21
CA LYS A 223 -13.40 3.26 7.68
C LYS A 223 -12.92 2.00 8.38
N VAL A 224 -12.53 2.16 9.63
CA VAL A 224 -12.13 1.05 10.51
C VAL A 224 -13.24 0.01 10.66
N SER A 225 -14.48 0.44 10.90
CA SER A 225 -15.63 -0.48 11.05
C SER A 225 -15.90 -1.29 9.79
N GLU A 226 -15.77 -0.65 8.63
CA GLU A 226 -15.91 -1.33 7.33
C GLU A 226 -14.80 -2.37 7.10
N ALA A 227 -13.56 -2.09 7.53
CA ALA A 227 -12.44 -3.03 7.40
C ALA A 227 -12.68 -4.30 8.24
N VAL A 228 -13.19 -4.17 9.46
CA VAL A 228 -13.59 -5.32 10.29
C VAL A 228 -14.70 -6.12 9.63
N GLY A 229 -15.78 -5.45 9.21
CA GLY A 229 -16.89 -6.08 8.51
C GLY A 229 -16.46 -6.81 7.24
N ARG A 230 -15.59 -6.18 6.43
CA ARG A 230 -15.05 -6.76 5.19
C ARG A 230 -14.33 -8.08 5.45
N ILE A 231 -13.47 -8.13 6.48
CA ILE A 231 -12.75 -9.37 6.81
C ILE A 231 -13.74 -10.45 7.20
N VAL A 232 -14.65 -10.16 8.11
CA VAL A 232 -15.60 -11.17 8.63
C VAL A 232 -16.52 -11.68 7.54
N HIS A 233 -17.17 -10.77 6.79
CA HIS A 233 -18.12 -11.14 5.73
C HIS A 233 -17.48 -11.71 4.46
N SER A 234 -16.16 -11.82 4.40
CA SER A 234 -15.47 -12.52 3.31
C SER A 234 -15.54 -14.04 3.47
N PHE A 235 -15.87 -14.53 4.66
CA PHE A 235 -15.96 -15.96 4.93
C PHE A 235 -17.37 -16.51 4.69
N PRO A 236 -17.50 -17.82 4.37
CA PRO A 236 -18.79 -18.46 4.22
C PRO A 236 -19.62 -18.37 5.51
N THR A 237 -20.94 -18.36 5.33
CA THR A 237 -21.88 -18.43 6.46
C THR A 237 -21.58 -19.66 7.32
N GLY A 238 -21.32 -19.45 8.61
CA GLY A 238 -20.92 -20.49 9.56
C GLY A 238 -19.45 -20.40 10.00
N GLU A 239 -18.55 -19.87 9.18
CA GLU A 239 -17.15 -19.60 9.57
C GLU A 239 -16.99 -18.18 10.16
N GLU A 240 -17.90 -17.26 9.89
CA GLU A 240 -17.82 -15.86 10.34
C GLU A 240 -17.59 -15.72 11.85
N SER A 241 -18.29 -16.54 12.67
CA SER A 241 -18.18 -16.49 14.13
C SER A 241 -16.79 -16.90 14.61
N GLU A 242 -16.21 -17.92 14.01
CA GLU A 242 -14.84 -18.36 14.31
C GLU A 242 -13.83 -17.28 13.90
N MET A 243 -13.97 -16.74 12.68
CA MET A 243 -13.06 -15.69 12.18
C MET A 243 -13.16 -14.41 12.99
N ARG A 244 -14.33 -14.05 13.54
CA ARG A 244 -14.47 -12.97 14.52
C ARG A 244 -13.65 -13.21 15.78
N GLN A 245 -13.68 -14.43 16.31
CA GLN A 245 -12.90 -14.80 17.50
C GLN A 245 -11.40 -14.67 17.21
N VAL A 246 -10.95 -15.24 16.10
CA VAL A 246 -9.53 -15.14 15.69
C VAL A 246 -9.12 -13.69 15.47
N LEU A 247 -9.86 -12.93 14.65
CA LEU A 247 -9.57 -11.52 14.39
C LEU A 247 -9.48 -10.71 15.69
N ALA A 248 -10.46 -10.87 16.60
CA ALA A 248 -10.49 -10.18 17.88
C ALA A 248 -9.29 -10.52 18.78
N SER A 249 -8.70 -11.71 18.66
CA SER A 249 -7.55 -12.16 19.44
C SER A 249 -6.23 -11.64 18.89
N VAL A 250 -6.06 -11.66 17.56
CA VAL A 250 -4.79 -11.33 16.90
C VAL A 250 -4.65 -9.87 16.51
N LEU A 251 -5.77 -9.15 16.34
CA LEU A 251 -5.74 -7.74 15.95
C LEU A 251 -4.98 -6.91 16.98
N ARG A 252 -4.10 -6.05 16.50
CA ARG A 252 -3.39 -5.03 17.31
C ARG A 252 -3.90 -3.64 16.99
N VAL A 253 -3.94 -3.30 15.70
CA VAL A 253 -4.28 -1.96 15.24
C VAL A 253 -4.98 -2.05 13.89
N ILE A 254 -5.94 -1.15 13.66
CA ILE A 254 -6.43 -0.80 12.32
C ILE A 254 -6.17 0.69 12.09
N ILE A 255 -5.56 1.01 10.97
CA ILE A 255 -5.33 2.37 10.48
C ILE A 255 -6.13 2.53 9.20
N ALA A 256 -7.23 3.26 9.23
CA ALA A 256 -7.89 3.68 8.00
C ALA A 256 -7.34 5.06 7.61
N GLN A 257 -6.98 5.25 6.34
CA GLN A 257 -6.33 6.48 5.90
C GLN A 257 -6.83 6.99 4.56
N THR A 258 -6.80 8.29 4.39
CA THR A 258 -7.07 9.00 3.13
C THR A 258 -6.12 10.17 2.97
N LEU A 259 -5.89 10.57 1.72
CA LEU A 259 -5.14 11.79 1.38
C LEU A 259 -6.13 12.85 0.88
N TRP A 260 -6.27 13.92 1.64
CA TRP A 260 -6.92 15.13 1.17
C TRP A 260 -5.93 15.95 0.34
N ARG A 261 -6.36 16.41 -0.82
CA ARG A 261 -5.55 17.22 -1.73
C ARG A 261 -6.32 18.47 -2.12
N HIS A 262 -5.70 19.62 -1.94
CA HIS A 262 -6.23 20.91 -2.36
C HIS A 262 -5.05 21.79 -2.80
N ASP A 263 -5.08 22.22 -4.06
CA ASP A 263 -3.96 22.90 -4.70
C ASP A 263 -2.64 22.12 -4.56
N GLU A 264 -1.63 22.73 -3.99
CA GLU A 264 -0.32 22.10 -3.73
C GLU A 264 -0.25 21.37 -2.38
N LYS A 265 -1.31 21.46 -1.54
CA LYS A 265 -1.35 20.84 -0.22
C LYS A 265 -1.82 19.39 -0.32
N THR A 266 -1.13 18.52 0.36
CA THR A 266 -1.57 17.12 0.58
C THR A 266 -1.53 16.85 2.08
N VAL A 267 -2.67 16.47 2.64
CA VAL A 267 -2.82 16.16 4.06
C VAL A 267 -3.21 14.70 4.23
N LEU A 268 -2.43 13.98 5.03
CA LEU A 268 -2.72 12.60 5.40
C LEU A 268 -3.64 12.59 6.61
N LEU A 269 -4.85 12.07 6.43
CA LEU A 269 -5.82 11.89 7.49
C LEU A 269 -5.93 10.42 7.87
N ARG A 270 -5.94 10.12 9.17
CA ARG A 270 -6.03 8.75 9.69
C ARG A 270 -7.10 8.61 10.77
N GLU A 271 -7.93 7.60 10.60
CA GLU A 271 -8.76 7.01 11.65
C GLU A 271 -7.98 5.82 12.23
N ILE A 272 -7.84 5.76 13.55
CA ILE A 272 -6.98 4.76 14.22
C ILE A 272 -7.75 4.07 15.32
N LEU A 273 -7.77 2.75 15.28
CA LEU A 273 -8.27 1.88 16.33
C LEU A 273 -7.15 0.98 16.85
N THR A 274 -6.88 1.05 18.15
CA THR A 274 -6.02 0.07 18.83
C THR A 274 -6.88 -0.96 19.53
N ASN A 275 -6.50 -2.23 19.49
CA ASN A 275 -7.26 -3.27 20.15
C ASN A 275 -7.16 -3.18 21.68
N SER A 276 -8.25 -3.50 22.32
CA SER A 276 -8.41 -3.59 23.77
C SER A 276 -9.43 -4.67 24.10
N PRO A 277 -9.58 -5.11 25.33
CA PRO A 277 -10.64 -6.07 25.70
C PRO A 277 -12.04 -5.61 25.28
N ALA A 278 -12.32 -4.31 25.34
CA ALA A 278 -13.61 -3.76 24.92
C ALA A 278 -13.76 -3.81 23.38
N VAL A 279 -12.76 -3.41 22.62
CA VAL A 279 -12.74 -3.50 21.15
C VAL A 279 -12.88 -4.95 20.71
N ALA A 280 -12.08 -5.85 21.28
CA ALA A 280 -12.16 -7.28 21.01
C ALA A 280 -13.57 -7.84 21.25
N ASN A 281 -14.24 -7.39 22.32
CA ASN A 281 -15.62 -7.80 22.60
C ASN A 281 -16.62 -7.25 21.56
N LEU A 282 -16.47 -6.00 21.12
CA LEU A 282 -17.29 -5.43 20.04
C LEU A 282 -17.15 -6.23 18.74
N ILE A 283 -15.91 -6.59 18.36
CA ILE A 283 -15.64 -7.43 17.18
C ILE A 283 -16.28 -8.82 17.33
N ARG A 284 -16.10 -9.49 18.48
CA ARG A 284 -16.66 -10.82 18.73
C ARG A 284 -18.18 -10.85 18.65
N THR A 285 -18.82 -9.77 19.12
CA THR A 285 -20.30 -9.68 19.22
C THR A 285 -20.96 -9.06 17.98
N GLY A 286 -20.16 -8.73 16.92
CA GLY A 286 -20.68 -8.17 15.69
C GLY A 286 -21.23 -6.75 15.84
N LYS A 287 -20.60 -5.93 16.67
CA LYS A 287 -21.02 -4.54 16.96
C LYS A 287 -20.03 -3.52 16.41
N GLU A 288 -19.60 -3.71 15.16
CA GLU A 288 -18.60 -2.88 14.50
C GLU A 288 -19.02 -1.42 14.38
N GLU A 289 -20.31 -1.15 14.31
CA GLU A 289 -20.87 0.21 14.28
C GLU A 289 -20.53 1.03 15.54
N GLN A 290 -20.29 0.36 16.67
CA GLN A 290 -19.92 1.02 17.94
C GLN A 290 -18.44 1.37 18.04
N LEU A 291 -17.60 0.87 17.13
CA LEU A 291 -16.15 1.15 17.16
C LEU A 291 -15.83 2.65 17.01
N SER A 292 -16.61 3.38 16.19
CA SER A 292 -16.41 4.83 16.03
C SER A 292 -16.59 5.57 17.34
N SER A 293 -17.68 5.32 18.07
CA SER A 293 -17.92 5.94 19.38
C SER A 293 -16.86 5.57 20.41
N TYR A 294 -16.36 4.32 20.33
CA TYR A 294 -15.28 3.88 21.21
C TYR A 294 -13.95 4.61 20.90
N MET A 295 -13.64 4.84 19.62
CA MET A 295 -12.44 5.59 19.22
C MET A 295 -12.46 7.04 19.69
N GLU A 296 -13.63 7.69 19.76
CA GLU A 296 -13.76 9.09 20.23
C GLU A 296 -13.30 9.29 21.68
N THR A 297 -13.47 8.26 22.51
CA THR A 297 -13.15 8.29 23.96
C THR A 297 -11.96 7.42 24.33
N GLY A 298 -11.29 6.83 23.35
CA GLY A 298 -10.22 5.86 23.55
C GLY A 298 -8.90 6.43 24.04
N ASN A 299 -7.82 5.68 23.86
CA ASN A 299 -6.49 6.12 24.29
C ASN A 299 -5.92 7.23 23.37
N LYS A 300 -4.75 7.78 23.74
CA LYS A 300 -4.10 8.92 23.05
C LYS A 300 -3.86 8.72 21.55
N TYR A 301 -3.78 7.47 21.07
CA TYR A 301 -3.54 7.16 19.66
C TYR A 301 -4.83 6.92 18.89
N MET A 302 -5.90 6.50 19.57
CA MET A 302 -7.19 6.33 18.93
C MET A 302 -7.75 7.66 18.47
N ARG A 303 -8.35 7.68 17.30
CA ARG A 303 -9.06 8.84 16.76
C ARG A 303 -9.96 8.46 15.59
N THR A 304 -11.06 9.16 15.44
CA THR A 304 -11.88 9.14 14.24
C THR A 304 -11.28 10.07 13.17
N PHE A 305 -11.73 9.94 11.92
CA PHE A 305 -11.35 10.90 10.86
C PHE A 305 -11.70 12.33 11.22
N LYS A 306 -12.87 12.58 11.84
CA LYS A 306 -13.26 13.89 12.30
C LYS A 306 -12.24 14.49 13.27
N GLN A 307 -11.82 13.71 14.27
CA GLN A 307 -10.78 14.13 15.20
C GLN A 307 -9.42 14.34 14.50
N ALA A 308 -9.12 13.55 13.46
CA ALA A 308 -7.91 13.75 12.67
C ALA A 308 -7.92 15.10 11.94
N VAL A 309 -9.05 15.48 11.33
CA VAL A 309 -9.21 16.80 10.67
C VAL A 309 -8.96 17.95 11.66
N TYR A 310 -9.52 17.88 12.87
CA TYR A 310 -9.33 18.93 13.89
C TYR A 310 -7.92 19.01 14.47
N ARG A 311 -7.07 18.02 14.22
CA ARG A 311 -5.65 18.02 14.63
C ARG A 311 -4.71 18.60 13.58
N VAL A 312 -5.20 18.83 12.36
CA VAL A 312 -4.39 19.41 11.29
C VAL A 312 -4.10 20.87 11.65
N GLN A 313 -2.82 21.23 11.62
CA GLN A 313 -2.35 22.60 11.87
C GLN A 313 -2.21 23.36 10.55
N ASP A 314 -2.17 24.67 10.61
CA ASP A 314 -1.91 25.58 9.48
C ASP A 314 -2.92 25.42 8.31
N VAL A 315 -4.20 25.21 8.65
CA VAL A 315 -5.32 25.13 7.71
C VAL A 315 -6.38 26.18 8.02
N THR A 316 -7.01 26.69 6.97
CA THR A 316 -8.15 27.63 7.10
C THR A 316 -9.42 26.88 7.52
N THR A 317 -10.43 27.61 7.98
CA THR A 317 -11.75 27.04 8.28
C THR A 317 -12.40 26.43 7.03
N GLU A 318 -12.18 27.04 5.87
CA GLU A 318 -12.69 26.52 4.59
C GLU A 318 -12.04 25.19 4.23
N GLU A 319 -10.71 25.09 4.30
CA GLU A 319 -9.96 23.85 4.10
C GLU A 319 -10.39 22.76 5.09
N GLN A 320 -10.63 23.12 6.34
CA GLN A 320 -11.09 22.19 7.36
C GLN A 320 -12.49 21.65 7.05
N ASN A 321 -13.41 22.49 6.58
CA ASN A 321 -14.74 22.08 6.14
C ASN A 321 -14.66 21.18 4.89
N ASP A 322 -13.78 21.50 3.95
CA ASP A 322 -13.56 20.65 2.76
C ASP A 322 -13.01 19.26 3.14
N MET A 323 -12.07 19.20 4.10
CA MET A 323 -11.60 17.91 4.65
C MET A 323 -12.73 17.11 5.29
N LEU A 324 -13.66 17.75 6.03
CA LEU A 324 -14.82 17.08 6.62
C LEU A 324 -15.74 16.52 5.54
N HIS A 325 -15.97 17.26 4.45
CA HIS A 325 -16.71 16.76 3.29
C HIS A 325 -15.99 15.59 2.62
N HIS A 326 -14.67 15.66 2.47
CA HIS A 326 -13.86 14.60 1.88
C HIS A 326 -13.97 13.26 2.63
N ILE A 327 -14.04 13.30 3.95
CA ILE A 327 -14.22 12.11 4.80
C ILE A 327 -15.68 11.66 4.94
N GLY A 328 -16.63 12.37 4.32
CA GLY A 328 -18.06 12.03 4.32
C GLY A 328 -18.78 12.41 5.61
N GLN A 329 -18.46 13.57 6.17
CA GLN A 329 -19.12 14.17 7.35
C GLN A 329 -19.63 15.57 7.08
#